data_02fb29bb81b0bd74bed540976e46d339
#
_entry.id   02fb29bb81b0bd74bed540976e46d339
#
_cell.length_a   1.000
_cell.length_b   1.000
_cell.length_c   1.000
_cell.angle_alpha   90.00
_cell.angle_beta   90.00
_cell.angle_gamma   90.00
#
_symmetry.space_group_name_H-M   'P 1'
#
loop_
_entity.id
_entity.type
_entity.pdbx_description
1 polymer ?
#
loop_
_entity_poly.entity_id
_entity_poly.type
_entity_poly.pdbx_seq_one_letter_code
_entity_poly.pdbx_strand_id
1 'polypeptide(L)'
;MHVVVLPSWYPKSETDVDGIFFRLQAQALQRKGLKVGVIAPLFRSLRTEWKSILTGPYGMRHHQQGGLNTYVYDSMYFFPHCPVVDIDRIRWVRAGMKAFKRYVVENGKPDVLHAHTMNFGGVLAHEISKKYDIPYVITEHSSAIARNLVRPNQWPIMKESAQHCQERFAVSKDF
;
A
#
# COMPACT_ATOMS: atom_id res chain seq x y z
N MET A 1 5.63 17.42 -10.68
CA MET A 1 6.06 16.17 -10.04
C MET A 1 4.86 15.25 -9.91
N HIS A 2 5.04 13.97 -10.21
CA HIS A 2 4.00 12.95 -10.21
C HIS A 2 4.30 11.93 -9.11
N VAL A 3 3.44 11.82 -8.11
CA VAL A 3 3.59 10.96 -6.93
C VAL A 3 2.56 9.85 -6.96
N VAL A 4 2.98 8.61 -6.68
CA VAL A 4 2.05 7.50 -6.41
C VAL A 4 2.16 7.08 -4.96
N VAL A 5 1.04 7.15 -4.26
CA VAL A 5 0.90 6.74 -2.85
C VAL A 5 0.57 5.25 -2.78
N LEU A 6 1.32 4.52 -1.96
CA LEU A 6 1.21 3.07 -1.76
C LEU A 6 0.90 2.78 -0.29
N PRO A 7 -0.37 2.89 0.14
CA PRO A 7 -0.77 2.61 1.51
C PRO A 7 -0.86 1.11 1.76
N SER A 8 -0.49 0.66 2.96
CA SER A 8 -0.62 -0.76 3.36
C SER A 8 -2.07 -1.15 3.68
N TRP A 9 -2.92 -0.18 3.99
CA TRP A 9 -4.40 -0.28 4.05
C TRP A 9 -4.99 1.04 3.59
N TYR A 10 -6.25 1.04 3.19
CA TYR A 10 -6.88 2.22 2.62
C TYR A 10 -8.40 2.17 2.80
N PRO A 11 -9.09 3.31 2.94
CA PRO A 11 -10.54 3.34 3.07
C PRO A 11 -11.24 2.61 1.91
N LYS A 12 -12.20 1.73 2.25
CA LYS A 12 -12.96 0.94 1.27
C LYS A 12 -14.10 1.75 0.63
N SER A 13 -14.51 2.85 1.26
CA SER A 13 -15.55 3.77 0.81
C SER A 13 -15.22 5.22 1.20
N GLU A 14 -16.06 6.16 0.77
CA GLU A 14 -15.93 7.58 1.16
C GLU A 14 -16.14 7.80 2.67
N THR A 15 -16.99 7.00 3.28
CA THR A 15 -17.36 7.09 4.71
C THR A 15 -16.48 6.24 5.62
N ASP A 16 -15.62 5.40 5.04
CA ASP A 16 -14.71 4.56 5.82
C ASP A 16 -13.57 5.40 6.40
N VAL A 17 -13.37 5.31 7.70
CA VAL A 17 -12.33 6.05 8.43
C VAL A 17 -11.02 5.28 8.57
N ASP A 18 -11.01 3.98 8.26
CA ASP A 18 -9.81 3.16 8.36
C ASP A 18 -8.78 3.58 7.28
N GLY A 19 -7.63 4.08 7.73
CA GLY A 19 -6.60 4.61 6.84
C GLY A 19 -6.93 5.97 6.18
N ILE A 20 -7.93 6.70 6.67
CA ILE A 20 -8.34 8.01 6.12
C ILE A 20 -7.17 9.00 6.03
N PHE A 21 -6.23 8.93 6.94
CA PHE A 21 -5.07 9.83 6.96
C PHE A 21 -4.16 9.66 5.74
N PHE A 22 -4.09 8.49 5.13
CA PHE A 22 -3.37 8.31 3.86
C PHE A 22 -4.06 9.06 2.72
N ARG A 23 -5.40 9.01 2.68
CA ARG A 23 -6.19 9.78 1.71
C ARG A 23 -6.03 11.28 1.93
N LEU A 24 -6.12 11.73 3.17
CA LEU A 24 -5.94 13.15 3.50
C LEU A 24 -4.55 13.67 3.14
N GLN A 25 -3.52 12.87 3.36
CA GLN A 25 -2.15 13.22 2.99
C GLN A 25 -1.98 13.26 1.45
N ALA A 26 -2.52 12.29 0.72
CA ALA A 26 -2.53 12.31 -0.74
C ALA A 26 -3.26 13.53 -1.30
N GLN A 27 -4.40 13.89 -0.73
CA GLN A 27 -5.14 15.12 -1.07
C GLN A 27 -4.34 16.39 -0.75
N ALA A 28 -3.60 16.41 0.37
CA ALA A 28 -2.75 17.54 0.71
C ALA A 28 -1.63 17.75 -0.32
N LEU A 29 -1.02 16.68 -0.79
CA LEU A 29 -0.05 16.74 -1.90
C LEU A 29 -0.70 17.27 -3.20
N GLN A 30 -1.90 16.79 -3.52
CA GLN A 30 -2.65 17.25 -4.70
C GLN A 30 -2.98 18.76 -4.60
N ARG A 31 -3.42 19.25 -3.43
CA ARG A 31 -3.66 20.67 -3.21
C ARG A 31 -2.40 21.53 -3.34
N LYS A 32 -1.22 20.95 -3.20
CA LYS A 32 0.08 21.60 -3.49
C LYS A 32 0.48 21.58 -4.96
N GLY A 33 -0.43 21.16 -5.85
CA GLY A 33 -0.21 21.13 -7.31
C GLY A 33 0.53 19.90 -7.82
N LEU A 34 0.69 18.87 -7.01
CA LEU A 34 1.29 17.61 -7.46
C LEU A 34 0.25 16.74 -8.18
N LYS A 35 0.67 16.02 -9.21
CA LYS A 35 -0.13 14.93 -9.78
C LYS A 35 -0.04 13.75 -8.81
N VAL A 36 -1.16 13.29 -8.27
CA VAL A 36 -1.18 12.24 -7.25
C VAL A 36 -2.11 11.11 -7.67
N GLY A 37 -1.61 9.87 -7.59
CA GLY A 37 -2.41 8.66 -7.70
C GLY A 37 -2.27 7.78 -6.46
N VAL A 38 -3.22 6.89 -6.26
CA VAL A 38 -3.21 5.93 -5.15
C VAL A 38 -3.32 4.52 -5.70
N ILE A 39 -2.51 3.60 -5.17
CA ILE A 39 -2.59 2.18 -5.48
C ILE A 39 -2.75 1.41 -4.18
N ALA A 40 -3.93 0.82 -3.99
CA ALA A 40 -4.34 0.20 -2.74
C ALA A 40 -4.89 -1.21 -2.96
N PRO A 41 -4.08 -2.27 -2.85
CA PRO A 41 -4.64 -3.61 -2.76
C PRO A 41 -5.44 -3.75 -1.45
N LEU A 42 -6.70 -4.16 -1.56
CA LEU A 42 -7.62 -4.32 -0.43
C LEU A 42 -7.94 -5.81 -0.24
N PHE A 43 -7.32 -6.41 0.77
CA PHE A 43 -7.55 -7.81 1.09
C PHE A 43 -8.46 -7.94 2.30
N ARG A 44 -9.54 -8.72 2.15
CA ARG A 44 -10.53 -8.96 3.20
C ARG A 44 -10.16 -10.17 4.02
N SER A 45 -10.44 -10.09 5.31
CA SER A 45 -10.24 -11.19 6.24
C SER A 45 -11.51 -12.05 6.36
N LEU A 46 -11.40 -13.36 6.16
CA LEU A 46 -12.47 -14.32 6.41
C LEU A 46 -13.03 -14.23 7.84
N ARG A 47 -12.15 -13.90 8.79
CA ARG A 47 -12.51 -13.84 10.20
C ARG A 47 -13.41 -12.66 10.55
N THR A 48 -13.17 -11.50 9.94
CA THR A 48 -13.85 -10.23 10.32
C THR A 48 -14.83 -9.74 9.28
N GLU A 49 -14.72 -10.20 8.03
CA GLU A 49 -15.47 -9.65 6.90
C GLU A 49 -16.13 -10.75 6.04
N TRP A 50 -16.52 -11.87 6.64
CA TRP A 50 -17.02 -13.03 5.90
C TRP A 50 -18.22 -12.73 4.97
N LYS A 51 -19.12 -11.80 5.38
CA LYS A 51 -20.24 -11.37 4.54
C LYS A 51 -19.75 -10.63 3.28
N SER A 52 -18.79 -9.72 3.44
CA SER A 52 -18.24 -8.94 2.31
C SER A 52 -17.37 -9.80 1.39
N ILE A 53 -16.91 -10.96 1.83
CA ILE A 53 -16.22 -11.93 0.99
C ILE A 53 -17.17 -12.58 0.00
N LEU A 54 -18.41 -12.87 0.43
CA LEU A 54 -19.43 -13.48 -0.45
C LEU A 54 -20.02 -12.48 -1.45
N THR A 55 -20.14 -11.21 -1.06
CA THR A 55 -20.87 -10.19 -1.83
C THR A 55 -20.00 -9.07 -2.37
N GLY A 56 -18.75 -8.98 -1.91
CA GLY A 56 -17.88 -7.88 -2.24
C GLY A 56 -17.26 -7.99 -3.64
N PRO A 57 -16.71 -6.87 -4.13
CA PRO A 57 -15.99 -6.86 -5.39
C PRO A 57 -14.70 -7.67 -5.29
N TYR A 58 -14.28 -8.22 -6.43
CA TYR A 58 -12.98 -8.88 -6.61
C TYR A 58 -12.28 -8.34 -7.86
N GLY A 59 -10.94 -8.40 -7.83
CA GLY A 59 -10.12 -7.99 -8.96
C GLY A 59 -9.84 -6.49 -9.00
N MET A 60 -9.52 -6.01 -10.19
CA MET A 60 -9.07 -4.63 -10.42
C MET A 60 -10.25 -3.68 -10.53
N ARG A 61 -10.23 -2.61 -9.75
CA ARG A 61 -11.13 -1.46 -9.88
C ARG A 61 -10.33 -0.16 -9.97
N HIS A 62 -10.87 0.77 -10.71
CA HIS A 62 -10.39 2.15 -10.79
C HIS A 62 -11.57 3.08 -10.53
N HIS A 63 -11.39 4.06 -9.67
CA HIS A 63 -12.40 5.06 -9.35
C HIS A 63 -11.76 6.34 -8.78
N GLN A 64 -12.53 7.40 -8.80
CA GLN A 64 -12.17 8.63 -8.08
C GLN A 64 -12.65 8.49 -6.63
N GLN A 65 -11.74 8.62 -5.68
CA GLN A 65 -12.07 8.60 -4.26
C GLN A 65 -11.52 9.86 -3.58
N GLY A 66 -12.41 10.72 -3.09
CA GLY A 66 -12.03 12.02 -2.55
C GLY A 66 -11.24 12.89 -3.53
N GLY A 67 -11.53 12.79 -4.83
CA GLY A 67 -10.82 13.50 -5.90
C GLY A 67 -9.50 12.87 -6.34
N LEU A 68 -9.09 11.75 -5.75
CA LEU A 68 -7.86 11.04 -6.08
C LEU A 68 -8.10 9.89 -7.06
N ASN A 69 -7.23 9.77 -8.05
CA ASN A 69 -7.17 8.62 -8.97
C ASN A 69 -6.72 7.38 -8.21
N THR A 70 -7.68 6.51 -7.85
CA THR A 70 -7.45 5.37 -6.96
C THR A 70 -7.61 4.05 -7.72
N TYR A 71 -6.55 3.25 -7.74
CA TYR A 71 -6.49 1.91 -8.33
C TYR A 71 -6.47 0.88 -7.22
N VAL A 72 -7.52 0.09 -7.15
CA VAL A 72 -7.73 -0.92 -6.11
C VAL A 72 -7.66 -2.31 -6.71
N TYR A 73 -7.06 -3.24 -5.99
CA TYR A 73 -7.16 -4.66 -6.29
C TYR A 73 -7.79 -5.39 -5.11
N ASP A 74 -9.06 -5.75 -5.26
CA ASP A 74 -9.81 -6.47 -4.23
C ASP A 74 -9.51 -7.96 -4.23
N SER A 75 -9.22 -8.51 -3.05
CA SER A 75 -8.96 -9.94 -2.84
C SER A 75 -9.26 -10.34 -1.39
N MET A 76 -8.89 -11.56 -1.02
CA MET A 76 -9.00 -12.06 0.36
C MET A 76 -7.69 -12.66 0.83
N TYR A 77 -7.49 -12.65 2.15
CA TYR A 77 -6.43 -13.40 2.80
C TYR A 77 -6.82 -14.88 2.88
N PHE A 78 -5.89 -15.76 2.49
CA PHE A 78 -6.11 -17.21 2.58
C PHE A 78 -5.35 -17.84 3.75
N PHE A 79 -4.14 -17.35 4.01
CA PHE A 79 -3.23 -17.93 4.98
C PHE A 79 -2.61 -16.87 5.90
N PRO A 80 -3.43 -16.12 6.67
CA PRO A 80 -2.96 -14.92 7.40
C PRO A 80 -1.91 -15.22 8.47
N HIS A 81 -1.71 -16.48 8.85
CA HIS A 81 -0.79 -16.89 9.92
C HIS A 81 0.21 -17.99 9.49
N CYS A 82 0.47 -18.17 8.19
CA CYS A 82 1.49 -19.11 7.75
C CYS A 82 2.87 -18.70 8.32
N PRO A 83 3.51 -19.53 9.15
CA PRO A 83 4.74 -19.13 9.84
C PRO A 83 5.98 -19.19 8.96
N VAL A 84 5.94 -19.99 7.88
CA VAL A 84 7.11 -20.27 7.04
C VAL A 84 7.21 -19.26 5.91
N VAL A 85 6.13 -19.06 5.16
CA VAL A 85 6.09 -18.16 4.00
C VAL A 85 4.93 -17.20 4.14
N ASP A 86 5.18 -15.92 3.96
CA ASP A 86 4.13 -14.90 3.97
C ASP A 86 3.41 -14.83 2.60
N ILE A 87 2.66 -15.90 2.30
CA ILE A 87 1.96 -16.09 1.03
C ILE A 87 1.00 -14.91 0.76
N ASP A 88 0.30 -14.46 1.79
CA ASP A 88 -0.67 -13.38 1.63
C ASP A 88 0.01 -12.04 1.32
N ARG A 89 1.19 -11.75 1.89
CA ARG A 89 1.97 -10.58 1.49
C ARG A 89 2.45 -10.69 0.04
N ILE A 90 2.95 -11.86 -0.37
CA ILE A 90 3.37 -12.09 -1.76
C ILE A 90 2.19 -11.84 -2.72
N ARG A 91 1.01 -12.34 -2.39
CA ARG A 91 -0.21 -12.12 -3.18
C ARG A 91 -0.62 -10.64 -3.20
N TRP A 92 -0.53 -9.97 -2.05
CA TRP A 92 -0.84 -8.55 -1.92
C TRP A 92 0.11 -7.69 -2.78
N VAL A 93 1.40 -7.94 -2.71
CA VAL A 93 2.40 -7.25 -3.54
C VAL A 93 2.17 -7.52 -5.02
N ARG A 94 1.88 -8.75 -5.42
CA ARG A 94 1.53 -9.08 -6.82
C ARG A 94 0.28 -8.34 -7.30
N ALA A 95 -0.72 -8.20 -6.45
CA ALA A 95 -1.93 -7.41 -6.73
C ALA A 95 -1.59 -5.92 -6.92
N GLY A 96 -0.75 -5.36 -6.05
CA GLY A 96 -0.24 -4.00 -6.17
C GLY A 96 0.56 -3.77 -7.46
N MET A 97 1.42 -4.72 -7.83
CA MET A 97 2.17 -4.67 -9.10
C MET A 97 1.24 -4.67 -10.33
N LYS A 98 0.15 -5.44 -10.30
CA LYS A 98 -0.86 -5.42 -11.38
C LYS A 98 -1.56 -4.07 -11.46
N ALA A 99 -1.96 -3.52 -10.30
CA ALA A 99 -2.58 -2.21 -10.22
C ALA A 99 -1.65 -1.11 -10.71
N PHE A 100 -0.37 -1.15 -10.31
CA PHE A 100 0.65 -0.21 -10.76
C PHE A 100 0.87 -0.27 -12.27
N LYS A 101 0.97 -1.46 -12.85
CA LYS A 101 1.12 -1.61 -14.30
C LYS A 101 -0.02 -0.94 -15.06
N ARG A 102 -1.25 -1.15 -14.62
CA ARG A 102 -2.43 -0.50 -15.20
C ARG A 102 -2.39 1.02 -15.01
N TYR A 103 -2.05 1.47 -13.81
CA TYR A 103 -1.90 2.88 -13.50
C TYR A 103 -0.93 3.59 -14.45
N VAL A 104 0.24 3.01 -14.67
CA VAL A 104 1.27 3.59 -15.55
C VAL A 104 0.80 3.70 -17.00
N VAL A 105 0.09 2.70 -17.50
CA VAL A 105 -0.49 2.71 -18.86
C VAL A 105 -1.47 3.86 -19.02
N GLU A 106 -2.28 4.15 -18.01
CA GLU A 106 -3.36 5.14 -18.09
C GLU A 106 -2.91 6.56 -17.66
N ASN A 107 -1.87 6.67 -16.83
CA ASN A 107 -1.47 7.95 -16.20
C ASN A 107 -0.01 8.34 -16.43
N GLY A 108 0.80 7.47 -17.01
CA GLY A 108 2.25 7.64 -17.16
C GLY A 108 3.05 7.21 -15.93
N LYS A 109 4.37 7.10 -16.13
CA LYS A 109 5.33 6.73 -15.08
C LYS A 109 5.41 7.84 -14.02
N PRO A 110 5.30 7.54 -12.70
CA PRO A 110 5.49 8.54 -11.66
C PRO A 110 6.98 8.86 -11.46
N ASP A 111 7.23 10.05 -10.90
CA ASP A 111 8.57 10.51 -10.54
C ASP A 111 9.06 9.88 -9.23
N VAL A 112 8.12 9.60 -8.30
CA VAL A 112 8.42 9.03 -6.98
C VAL A 112 7.24 8.23 -6.45
N LEU A 113 7.55 7.18 -5.68
CA LEU A 113 6.57 6.41 -4.90
C LEU A 113 6.63 6.83 -3.43
N HIS A 114 5.48 7.01 -2.81
CA HIS A 114 5.39 7.26 -1.38
C HIS A 114 4.67 6.09 -0.70
N ALA A 115 5.44 5.22 -0.08
CA ALA A 115 4.93 4.09 0.65
C ALA A 115 4.56 4.47 2.09
N HIS A 116 3.43 3.97 2.56
CA HIS A 116 3.03 4.07 3.95
C HIS A 116 3.10 2.71 4.61
N THR A 117 3.93 2.64 5.63
CA THR A 117 4.43 1.49 6.37
C THR A 117 5.38 0.58 5.58
N MET A 118 6.33 -0.02 6.30
CA MET A 118 7.34 -0.88 5.69
C MET A 118 6.77 -2.22 5.21
N ASN A 119 5.79 -2.79 5.94
CA ASN A 119 5.42 -4.21 5.77
C ASN A 119 4.79 -4.53 4.41
N PHE A 120 3.81 -3.74 3.95
CA PHE A 120 3.12 -3.97 2.68
C PHE A 120 3.47 -2.89 1.66
N GLY A 121 3.19 -1.62 1.97
CA GLY A 121 3.46 -0.50 1.08
C GLY A 121 4.93 -0.35 0.73
N GLY A 122 5.83 -0.46 1.72
CA GLY A 122 7.27 -0.39 1.53
C GLY A 122 7.81 -1.53 0.67
N VAL A 123 7.37 -2.77 0.91
CA VAL A 123 7.76 -3.92 0.08
C VAL A 123 7.26 -3.77 -1.36
N LEU A 124 6.03 -3.28 -1.54
CA LEU A 124 5.50 -3.01 -2.88
C LEU A 124 6.31 -1.92 -3.59
N ALA A 125 6.64 -0.82 -2.89
CA ALA A 125 7.46 0.25 -3.45
C ALA A 125 8.84 -0.25 -3.87
N HIS A 126 9.47 -1.08 -3.05
CA HIS A 126 10.75 -1.70 -3.36
C HIS A 126 10.69 -2.57 -4.64
N GLU A 127 9.67 -3.43 -4.77
CA GLU A 127 9.50 -4.26 -5.96
C GLU A 127 9.18 -3.43 -7.23
N ILE A 128 8.42 -2.34 -7.09
CA ILE A 128 8.18 -1.41 -8.21
C ILE A 128 9.48 -0.71 -8.58
N SER A 129 10.21 -0.18 -7.59
CA SER A 129 11.49 0.51 -7.79
C SER A 129 12.50 -0.36 -8.54
N LYS A 130 12.69 -1.60 -8.11
CA LYS A 130 13.58 -2.57 -8.78
C LYS A 130 13.20 -2.79 -10.25
N LYS A 131 11.92 -2.82 -10.55
CA LYS A 131 11.43 -3.16 -11.91
C LYS A 131 11.36 -1.96 -12.84
N TYR A 132 11.03 -0.79 -12.34
CA TYR A 132 10.71 0.39 -13.16
C TYR A 132 11.71 1.53 -12.98
N ASP A 133 12.71 1.35 -12.12
CA ASP A 133 13.71 2.39 -11.79
C ASP A 133 13.00 3.70 -11.38
N ILE A 134 12.24 3.62 -10.29
CA ILE A 134 11.50 4.75 -9.71
C ILE A 134 11.93 4.88 -8.24
N PRO A 135 12.44 6.03 -7.80
CA PRO A 135 12.80 6.24 -6.40
C PRO A 135 11.56 6.17 -5.51
N TYR A 136 11.74 5.77 -4.26
CA TYR A 136 10.66 5.74 -3.29
C TYR A 136 11.09 6.21 -1.90
N VAL A 137 10.11 6.70 -1.15
CA VAL A 137 10.24 7.07 0.26
C VAL A 137 9.22 6.27 1.09
N ILE A 138 9.53 6.07 2.37
CA ILE A 138 8.66 5.35 3.30
C ILE A 138 8.31 6.24 4.48
N THR A 139 7.02 6.33 4.82
CA THR A 139 6.57 6.87 6.10
C THR A 139 5.99 5.75 6.96
N GLU A 140 6.59 5.49 8.12
CA GLU A 140 6.10 4.48 9.05
C GLU A 140 5.03 5.06 9.97
N HIS A 141 3.87 4.41 10.00
CA HIS A 141 2.70 4.77 10.81
C HIS A 141 2.28 3.64 11.75
N SER A 142 2.79 2.43 11.50
CA SER A 142 2.27 1.24 12.18
C SER A 142 2.91 1.05 13.55
N SER A 143 2.10 0.94 14.58
CA SER A 143 2.55 0.53 15.90
C SER A 143 2.97 -0.95 15.99
N ALA A 144 2.87 -1.70 14.89
CA ALA A 144 3.20 -3.14 14.87
C ALA A 144 4.65 -3.42 15.26
N ILE A 145 5.58 -2.53 14.88
CA ILE A 145 6.99 -2.65 15.25
C ILE A 145 7.16 -2.42 16.76
N ALA A 146 6.68 -1.30 17.28
CA ALA A 146 6.76 -0.95 18.69
C ALA A 146 6.06 -1.98 19.59
N ARG A 147 4.98 -2.59 19.10
CA ARG A 147 4.21 -3.63 19.81
C ARG A 147 4.71 -5.06 19.58
N ASN A 148 5.84 -5.22 18.90
CA ASN A 148 6.44 -6.52 18.57
C ASN A 148 5.47 -7.50 17.87
N LEU A 149 4.63 -6.97 16.97
CA LEU A 149 3.64 -7.75 16.22
C LEU A 149 4.14 -8.19 14.84
N VAL A 150 5.35 -7.76 14.44
CA VAL A 150 5.98 -8.17 13.18
C VAL A 150 6.55 -9.57 13.34
N ARG A 151 6.12 -10.48 12.47
CA ARG A 151 6.60 -11.87 12.50
C ARG A 151 8.05 -11.99 12.03
N PRO A 152 8.83 -12.95 12.56
CA PRO A 152 10.24 -13.13 12.20
C PRO A 152 10.48 -13.25 10.69
N ASN A 153 9.60 -13.96 9.97
CA ASN A 153 9.72 -14.14 8.52
C ASN A 153 9.39 -12.87 7.69
N GLN A 154 8.88 -11.82 8.31
CA GLN A 154 8.59 -10.54 7.65
C GLN A 154 9.78 -9.57 7.69
N TRP A 155 10.62 -9.66 8.71
CA TRP A 155 11.71 -8.73 8.94
C TRP A 155 12.72 -8.61 7.80
N PRO A 156 13.20 -9.71 7.16
CA PRO A 156 14.22 -9.59 6.14
C PRO A 156 13.80 -8.67 4.99
N ILE A 157 12.61 -8.87 4.42
CA ILE A 157 12.14 -8.06 3.29
C ILE A 157 11.75 -6.64 3.69
N MET A 158 11.25 -6.44 4.93
CA MET A 158 10.97 -5.10 5.45
C MET A 158 12.28 -4.30 5.61
N LYS A 159 13.33 -4.91 6.16
CA LYS A 159 14.64 -4.29 6.27
C LYS A 159 15.23 -3.95 4.90
N GLU A 160 15.15 -4.90 3.96
CA GLU A 160 15.61 -4.68 2.59
C GLU A 160 14.90 -3.48 1.95
N SER A 161 13.58 -3.41 2.04
CA SER A 161 12.82 -2.27 1.50
C SER A 161 13.20 -0.94 2.18
N ALA A 162 13.44 -0.95 3.50
CA ALA A 162 13.85 0.25 4.22
C ALA A 162 15.29 0.68 3.93
N GLN A 163 16.19 -0.25 3.60
CA GLN A 163 17.58 0.05 3.25
C GLN A 163 17.74 0.70 1.86
N HIS A 164 16.85 0.38 0.93
CA HIS A 164 16.92 0.84 -0.46
C HIS A 164 16.02 2.05 -0.76
N CYS A 165 15.24 2.54 0.19
CA CYS A 165 14.48 3.78 -0.01
C CYS A 165 15.38 5.01 0.06
N GLN A 166 14.97 6.09 -0.60
CA GLN A 166 15.70 7.37 -0.59
C GLN A 166 15.64 8.03 0.80
N GLU A 167 14.46 8.03 1.41
CA GLU A 167 14.23 8.64 2.72
C GLU A 167 13.21 7.84 3.53
N ARG A 168 13.35 7.89 4.85
CA ARG A 168 12.47 7.25 5.83
C ARG A 168 11.97 8.28 6.82
N PHE A 169 10.67 8.26 7.02
CA PHE A 169 10.00 9.13 7.97
C PHE A 169 9.27 8.27 9.01
N ALA A 170 9.25 8.73 10.23
CA ALA A 170 8.45 8.16 11.30
C ALA A 170 7.50 9.22 11.86
N VAL A 171 6.27 8.85 12.15
CA VAL A 171 5.27 9.79 12.70
C VAL A 171 5.43 10.01 14.21
N SER A 172 6.23 9.19 14.88
CA SER A 172 6.62 9.37 16.27
C SER A 172 8.05 8.89 16.52
N LYS A 173 8.57 9.23 17.71
CA LYS A 173 9.93 8.79 18.14
C LYS A 173 10.00 7.30 18.51
N ASP A 174 8.85 6.64 18.63
CA ASP A 174 8.76 5.22 19.04
C ASP A 174 8.91 4.25 17.85
N PHE A 175 9.17 4.76 16.65
CA PHE A 175 9.38 3.98 15.41
C PHE A 175 10.81 4.01 14.92
#